data_e312280b93c72178d0549c952f5e0d37
#
_entry.id   e312280b93c72178d0549c952f5e0d37
#
_cell.length_a   1.000
_cell.length_b   1.000
_cell.length_c   1.000
_cell.angle_alpha   90.00
_cell.angle_beta   90.00
_cell.angle_gamma   90.00
#
_symmetry.space_group_name_H-M   'P 1'
#
loop_
_entity.id
_entity.type
_entity.pdbx_description
1 polymer ?
#
loop_
_entity_poly.entity_id
_entity_poly.type
_entity_poly.pdbx_seq_one_letter_code
_entity_poly.pdbx_strand_id
1 'polypeptide(L)'
;MLKKLIALNVLCFFALVTSAQPGNSAAIMARKQVPVVCYHQIRDWRPKDSKTAKDYIIPIAAFKQHLKMLADSGYHTILPDQLYNYLKTGAALPSKPIMLTFDDTDLDQFEIARPEMKKYGFKGVFFIMTVSLGRPHYMTKEQVKQLSDEGNVIASHTWDHHRVDKYKHDANPKKDDWVVQIEKPTKKLEEITGKKINYFAYPFGVWKKPVLPELKKYGFKLVFQLADKRDADYPLLTVRRILDSGYWTTKTFSNSVKHSF
;
A
#
# COMPACT_ATOMS: atom_id res chain seq x y z
N MET A 1 39.29 53.25 40.06
CA MET A 1 39.21 52.80 38.63
C MET A 1 38.96 51.32 38.64
N LEU A 2 37.69 50.90 38.41
CA LEU A 2 37.27 49.51 38.50
C LEU A 2 37.15 48.97 37.08
N LYS A 3 38.03 48.03 36.70
CA LYS A 3 37.97 47.35 35.39
C LYS A 3 36.94 46.25 35.44
N LYS A 4 35.85 46.41 34.66
CA LYS A 4 34.85 45.34 34.44
C LYS A 4 35.40 44.36 33.41
N LEU A 5 35.56 43.08 33.81
CA LEU A 5 35.75 41.96 32.91
C LEU A 5 34.37 41.56 32.31
N ILE A 6 34.28 41.60 31.03
CA ILE A 6 33.13 41.05 30.28
C ILE A 6 33.53 39.61 29.90
N ALA A 7 32.83 38.63 30.50
CA ALA A 7 32.97 37.23 30.11
C ALA A 7 32.05 36.95 28.91
N LEU A 8 32.63 36.59 27.78
CA LEU A 8 31.91 36.22 26.54
C LEU A 8 31.58 34.70 26.63
N ASN A 9 30.32 34.40 26.92
CA ASN A 9 29.82 33.03 26.84
C ASN A 9 29.59 32.63 25.38
N VAL A 10 30.46 31.79 24.84
CA VAL A 10 30.30 31.15 23.54
C VAL A 10 29.39 29.91 23.72
N LEU A 11 28.14 30.05 23.34
CA LEU A 11 27.18 28.93 23.28
C LEU A 11 27.48 28.10 22.03
N CYS A 12 28.16 26.97 22.21
CA CYS A 12 28.32 25.97 21.13
C CYS A 12 27.00 25.25 20.93
N PHE A 13 26.27 25.58 19.87
CA PHE A 13 25.16 24.76 19.36
C PHE A 13 25.74 23.48 18.74
N PHE A 14 25.69 22.38 19.47
CA PHE A 14 25.86 21.05 18.87
C PHE A 14 24.59 20.72 18.10
N ALA A 15 24.65 20.81 16.78
CA ALA A 15 23.64 20.22 15.91
C ALA A 15 23.71 18.71 16.05
N LEU A 16 22.74 18.13 16.76
CA LEU A 16 22.53 16.68 16.77
C LEU A 16 22.10 16.24 15.36
N VAL A 17 23.07 15.80 14.56
CA VAL A 17 22.81 15.03 13.35
C VAL A 17 22.23 13.69 13.83
N THR A 18 20.93 13.55 13.86
CA THR A 18 20.25 12.27 14.06
C THR A 18 20.50 11.42 12.82
N SER A 19 21.61 10.66 12.83
CA SER A 19 21.78 9.54 11.90
C SER A 19 20.58 8.59 12.11
N ALA A 20 19.90 8.22 11.02
CA ALA A 20 18.85 7.21 11.07
C ALA A 20 19.45 5.94 11.70
N GLN A 21 19.04 5.62 12.93
CA GLN A 21 19.60 4.50 13.67
C GLN A 21 19.29 3.16 12.99
N PRO A 22 20.29 2.32 12.71
CA PRO A 22 20.09 0.96 12.19
C PRO A 22 19.19 0.09 13.09
N GLY A 23 19.09 0.42 14.38
CA GLY A 23 18.31 -0.33 15.36
C GLY A 23 16.79 -0.39 15.13
N ASN A 24 16.20 0.52 14.33
CA ASN A 24 14.75 0.53 14.09
C ASN A 24 14.31 -0.50 13.04
N SER A 25 15.11 -0.74 11.98
CA SER A 25 14.80 -1.71 10.93
C SER A 25 14.82 -3.15 11.44
N ALA A 26 15.79 -3.52 12.27
CA ALA A 26 15.87 -4.84 12.89
C ALA A 26 14.65 -5.13 13.79
N ALA A 27 14.23 -4.16 14.60
CA ALA A 27 13.03 -4.28 15.42
C ALA A 27 11.75 -4.44 14.58
N ILE A 28 11.64 -3.71 13.46
CA ILE A 28 10.53 -3.84 12.50
C ILE A 28 10.54 -5.22 11.84
N MET A 29 11.72 -5.72 11.45
CA MET A 29 11.88 -7.04 10.83
C MET A 29 11.52 -8.18 11.79
N ALA A 30 11.82 -8.04 13.08
CA ALA A 30 11.53 -9.03 14.11
C ALA A 30 10.03 -9.15 14.46
N ARG A 31 9.21 -8.12 14.14
CA ARG A 31 7.76 -8.19 14.42
C ARG A 31 7.07 -9.18 13.50
N LYS A 32 6.12 -9.94 14.07
CA LYS A 32 5.27 -10.84 13.31
C LYS A 32 4.58 -10.09 12.18
N GLN A 33 4.63 -10.63 10.98
CA GLN A 33 3.94 -10.04 9.85
C GLN A 33 2.42 -10.22 9.98
N VAL A 34 1.68 -9.23 9.50
CA VAL A 34 0.22 -9.30 9.39
C VAL A 34 -0.12 -9.75 7.98
N PRO A 35 -1.07 -10.66 7.78
CA PRO A 35 -1.55 -11.02 6.45
C PRO A 35 -2.05 -9.78 5.68
N VAL A 36 -1.52 -9.57 4.49
CA VAL A 36 -1.95 -8.53 3.56
C VAL A 36 -2.31 -9.21 2.24
N VAL A 37 -3.59 -9.18 1.89
CA VAL A 37 -4.13 -9.83 0.69
C VAL A 37 -4.25 -8.81 -0.44
N CYS A 38 -3.83 -9.21 -1.63
CA CYS A 38 -3.90 -8.41 -2.85
C CYS A 38 -4.95 -8.98 -3.80
N TYR A 39 -5.91 -8.14 -4.18
CA TYR A 39 -6.90 -8.37 -5.21
C TYR A 39 -6.66 -7.45 -6.40
N HIS A 40 -7.12 -7.88 -7.58
CA HIS A 40 -7.17 -7.06 -8.79
C HIS A 40 -8.61 -7.06 -9.32
N GLN A 41 -8.93 -7.83 -10.37
CA GLN A 41 -10.27 -7.91 -10.91
C GLN A 41 -11.16 -8.90 -10.13
N ILE A 42 -12.41 -8.52 -9.90
CA ILE A 42 -13.41 -9.33 -9.19
C ILE A 42 -14.57 -9.56 -10.14
N ARG A 43 -14.44 -10.53 -11.02
CA ARG A 43 -15.42 -10.88 -12.05
C ARG A 43 -15.32 -12.33 -12.45
N ASP A 44 -16.36 -12.87 -13.05
CA ASP A 44 -16.30 -14.22 -13.59
C ASP A 44 -15.37 -14.27 -14.81
N TRP A 45 -14.76 -15.44 -15.02
CA TRP A 45 -13.84 -15.67 -16.12
C TRP A 45 -14.56 -15.65 -17.46
N ARG A 46 -13.88 -15.09 -18.45
CA ARG A 46 -14.31 -15.05 -19.84
C ARG A 46 -13.54 -16.08 -20.67
N PRO A 47 -14.08 -16.58 -21.78
CA PRO A 47 -13.38 -17.57 -22.64
C PRO A 47 -11.99 -17.13 -23.11
N LYS A 48 -11.78 -15.82 -23.27
CA LYS A 48 -10.50 -15.23 -23.73
C LYS A 48 -9.50 -14.97 -22.61
N ASP A 49 -9.86 -15.15 -21.34
CA ASP A 49 -8.93 -14.94 -20.23
C ASP A 49 -7.85 -16.02 -20.25
N SER A 50 -6.58 -15.60 -20.36
CA SER A 50 -5.43 -16.50 -20.30
C SER A 50 -5.29 -17.15 -18.92
N LYS A 51 -4.51 -18.22 -18.82
CA LYS A 51 -4.21 -18.84 -17.51
C LYS A 51 -3.58 -17.84 -16.55
N THR A 52 -2.62 -17.04 -17.01
CA THR A 52 -1.99 -16.00 -16.18
C THR A 52 -2.98 -14.90 -15.76
N ALA A 53 -3.86 -14.46 -16.67
CA ALA A 53 -4.88 -13.46 -16.31
C ALA A 53 -5.81 -13.97 -15.21
N LYS A 54 -6.16 -15.26 -15.22
CA LYS A 54 -7.04 -15.89 -14.22
C LYS A 54 -6.44 -15.91 -12.81
N ASP A 55 -5.13 -15.81 -12.65
CA ASP A 55 -4.51 -15.61 -11.33
C ASP A 55 -4.89 -14.23 -10.73
N TYR A 56 -5.10 -13.23 -11.58
CA TYR A 56 -5.45 -11.85 -11.18
C TYR A 56 -6.95 -11.56 -11.27
N ILE A 57 -7.77 -12.55 -11.66
CA ILE A 57 -9.23 -12.41 -11.80
C ILE A 57 -9.89 -13.41 -10.86
N ILE A 58 -10.36 -12.94 -9.71
CA ILE A 58 -11.11 -13.80 -8.79
C ILE A 58 -12.59 -13.85 -9.19
N PRO A 59 -13.20 -15.04 -9.38
CA PRO A 59 -14.63 -15.16 -9.60
C PRO A 59 -15.44 -14.53 -8.45
N ILE A 60 -16.55 -13.88 -8.78
CA ILE A 60 -17.38 -13.15 -7.80
C ILE A 60 -17.80 -14.05 -6.64
N ALA A 61 -18.22 -15.28 -6.93
CA ALA A 61 -18.62 -16.24 -5.90
C ALA A 61 -17.47 -16.61 -4.96
N ALA A 62 -16.23 -16.81 -5.50
CA ALA A 62 -15.06 -17.10 -4.71
C ALA A 62 -14.68 -15.93 -3.80
N PHE A 63 -14.64 -14.70 -4.33
CA PHE A 63 -14.41 -13.51 -3.55
C PHE A 63 -15.36 -13.39 -2.34
N LYS A 64 -16.67 -13.55 -2.58
CA LYS A 64 -17.68 -13.51 -1.52
C LYS A 64 -17.49 -14.61 -0.47
N GLN A 65 -17.11 -15.83 -0.90
CA GLN A 65 -16.83 -16.94 0.01
C GLN A 65 -15.56 -16.67 0.84
N HIS A 66 -14.52 -16.08 0.25
CA HIS A 66 -13.29 -15.71 0.95
C HIS A 66 -13.56 -14.64 2.02
N LEU A 67 -14.33 -13.59 1.71
CA LEU A 67 -14.71 -12.59 2.71
C LEU A 67 -15.58 -13.17 3.83
N LYS A 68 -16.54 -14.03 3.47
CA LYS A 68 -17.36 -14.74 4.46
C LYS A 68 -16.51 -15.60 5.39
N MET A 69 -15.56 -16.35 4.85
CA MET A 69 -14.63 -17.17 5.63
C MET A 69 -13.80 -16.34 6.60
N LEU A 70 -13.31 -15.15 6.17
CA LEU A 70 -12.58 -14.24 7.04
C LEU A 70 -13.47 -13.77 8.20
N ALA A 71 -14.71 -13.35 7.91
CA ALA A 71 -15.67 -12.90 8.90
C ALA A 71 -16.03 -14.00 9.90
N ASP A 72 -16.43 -15.18 9.42
CA ASP A 72 -16.79 -16.34 10.23
C ASP A 72 -15.60 -16.82 11.10
N SER A 73 -14.37 -16.64 10.62
CA SER A 73 -13.15 -16.97 11.37
C SER A 73 -12.71 -15.88 12.35
N GLY A 74 -13.43 -14.77 12.44
CA GLY A 74 -13.14 -13.68 13.37
C GLY A 74 -11.93 -12.82 12.99
N TYR A 75 -11.63 -12.69 11.68
CA TYR A 75 -10.62 -11.74 11.22
C TYR A 75 -11.15 -10.31 11.30
N HIS A 76 -10.27 -9.37 11.63
CA HIS A 76 -10.57 -7.94 11.69
C HIS A 76 -9.68 -7.20 10.69
N THR A 77 -10.30 -6.45 9.78
CA THR A 77 -9.51 -5.65 8.84
C THR A 77 -8.82 -4.50 9.55
N ILE A 78 -7.55 -4.29 9.22
CA ILE A 78 -6.75 -3.13 9.64
C ILE A 78 -6.37 -2.28 8.44
N LEU A 79 -6.10 -1.01 8.70
CA LEU A 79 -5.66 -0.04 7.70
C LEU A 79 -4.16 0.27 7.84
N PRO A 80 -3.53 0.85 6.81
CA PRO A 80 -2.09 1.04 6.78
C PRO A 80 -1.49 1.83 7.95
N ASP A 81 -2.19 2.82 8.51
CA ASP A 81 -1.70 3.55 9.69
C ASP A 81 -1.60 2.64 10.92
N GLN A 82 -2.54 1.71 11.09
CA GLN A 82 -2.49 0.72 12.17
C GLN A 82 -1.30 -0.23 11.98
N LEU A 83 -1.10 -0.73 10.75
CA LEU A 83 0.05 -1.57 10.42
C LEU A 83 1.37 -0.82 10.62
N TYR A 84 1.47 0.42 10.15
CA TYR A 84 2.66 1.27 10.32
C TYR A 84 3.00 1.45 11.80
N ASN A 85 2.03 1.82 12.62
CA ASN A 85 2.22 2.01 14.06
C ASN A 85 2.64 0.70 14.74
N TYR A 86 1.98 -0.42 14.42
CA TYR A 86 2.38 -1.73 14.91
C TYR A 86 3.82 -2.06 14.53
N LEU A 87 4.18 -1.95 13.25
CA LEU A 87 5.53 -2.26 12.79
C LEU A 87 6.59 -1.33 13.38
N LYS A 88 6.25 -0.08 13.63
CA LYS A 88 7.21 0.91 14.13
C LYS A 88 7.37 0.89 15.65
N THR A 89 6.28 0.76 16.38
CA THR A 89 6.26 0.92 17.84
C THR A 89 5.83 -0.32 18.63
N GLY A 90 5.25 -1.33 17.95
CA GLY A 90 4.61 -2.46 18.61
C GLY A 90 3.20 -2.16 19.11
N ALA A 91 2.55 -1.09 18.60
CA ALA A 91 1.17 -0.76 18.97
C ALA A 91 0.24 -1.96 18.79
N ALA A 92 -0.70 -2.14 19.71
CA ALA A 92 -1.64 -3.26 19.66
C ALA A 92 -2.51 -3.23 18.40
N LEU A 93 -2.76 -4.41 17.85
CA LEU A 93 -3.72 -4.64 16.79
C LEU A 93 -4.91 -5.44 17.32
N PRO A 94 -6.08 -5.39 16.64
CA PRO A 94 -7.19 -6.28 16.97
C PRO A 94 -6.77 -7.75 16.84
N SER A 95 -7.57 -8.65 17.39
CA SER A 95 -7.36 -10.09 17.22
C SER A 95 -7.46 -10.47 15.74
N LYS A 96 -6.65 -11.43 15.30
CA LYS A 96 -6.60 -11.91 13.90
C LYS A 96 -6.63 -10.75 12.88
N PRO A 97 -5.64 -9.82 12.93
CA PRO A 97 -5.61 -8.69 12.02
C PRO A 97 -5.33 -9.15 10.58
N ILE A 98 -5.98 -8.53 9.61
CA ILE A 98 -5.76 -8.74 8.18
C ILE A 98 -5.91 -7.41 7.43
N MET A 99 -5.18 -7.23 6.33
CA MET A 99 -5.36 -6.09 5.44
C MET A 99 -5.83 -6.58 4.07
N LEU A 100 -6.88 -5.97 3.54
CA LEU A 100 -7.40 -6.22 2.19
C LEU A 100 -6.95 -5.08 1.28
N THR A 101 -6.30 -5.40 0.18
CA THR A 101 -5.78 -4.40 -0.77
C THR A 101 -6.23 -4.71 -2.18
N PHE A 102 -6.48 -3.66 -2.97
CA PHE A 102 -7.03 -3.72 -4.31
C PHE A 102 -6.17 -2.87 -5.24
N ASP A 103 -5.63 -3.47 -6.30
CA ASP A 103 -4.76 -2.81 -7.28
C ASP A 103 -5.53 -2.49 -8.58
N ASP A 104 -4.98 -1.62 -9.44
CA ASP A 104 -5.37 -1.34 -10.82
C ASP A 104 -6.63 -0.50 -11.06
N THR A 105 -7.39 -0.11 -10.04
CA THR A 105 -8.54 0.82 -10.20
C THR A 105 -9.78 0.23 -10.88
N ASP A 106 -9.87 -1.10 -11.01
CA ASP A 106 -11.00 -1.75 -11.69
C ASP A 106 -12.36 -1.37 -11.08
N LEU A 107 -13.39 -1.18 -11.93
CA LEU A 107 -14.72 -0.76 -11.53
C LEU A 107 -15.40 -1.79 -10.61
N ASP A 108 -15.12 -3.07 -10.80
CA ASP A 108 -15.69 -4.15 -9.99
C ASP A 108 -15.27 -4.07 -8.50
N GLN A 109 -14.16 -3.41 -8.20
CA GLN A 109 -13.75 -3.13 -6.82
C GLN A 109 -14.74 -2.19 -6.12
N PHE A 110 -15.32 -1.25 -6.85
CA PHE A 110 -16.37 -0.37 -6.33
C PHE A 110 -17.74 -1.04 -6.33
N GLU A 111 -18.11 -1.72 -7.43
CA GLU A 111 -19.45 -2.29 -7.62
C GLU A 111 -19.66 -3.60 -6.85
N ILE A 112 -18.61 -4.39 -6.63
CA ILE A 112 -18.68 -5.71 -6.03
C ILE A 112 -17.93 -5.76 -4.69
N ALA A 113 -16.63 -5.40 -4.63
CA ALA A 113 -15.87 -5.52 -3.39
C ALA A 113 -16.40 -4.59 -2.29
N ARG A 114 -16.64 -3.33 -2.60
CA ARG A 114 -17.14 -2.34 -1.64
C ARG A 114 -18.41 -2.77 -0.91
N PRO A 115 -19.53 -3.12 -1.60
CA PRO A 115 -20.74 -3.55 -0.91
C PRO A 115 -20.58 -4.88 -0.18
N GLU A 116 -19.76 -5.82 -0.69
CA GLU A 116 -19.54 -7.07 -0.02
C GLU A 116 -18.73 -6.91 1.28
N MET A 117 -17.64 -6.14 1.26
CA MET A 117 -16.87 -5.80 2.46
C MET A 117 -17.72 -5.10 3.52
N LYS A 118 -18.62 -4.20 3.08
CA LYS A 118 -19.53 -3.45 3.98
C LYS A 118 -20.41 -4.37 4.83
N LYS A 119 -20.84 -5.51 4.31
CA LYS A 119 -21.65 -6.50 5.05
C LYS A 119 -20.99 -6.99 6.34
N TYR A 120 -19.67 -7.06 6.33
CA TYR A 120 -18.86 -7.56 7.46
C TYR A 120 -18.16 -6.44 8.24
N GLY A 121 -18.44 -5.17 7.90
CA GLY A 121 -17.75 -4.03 8.49
C GLY A 121 -16.26 -3.92 8.07
N PHE A 122 -15.86 -4.64 7.02
CA PHE A 122 -14.49 -4.61 6.51
C PHE A 122 -14.18 -3.32 5.77
N LYS A 123 -12.93 -2.88 5.89
CA LYS A 123 -12.34 -1.76 5.12
C LYS A 123 -11.11 -2.26 4.37
N GLY A 124 -10.79 -1.58 3.26
CA GLY A 124 -9.68 -1.93 2.40
C GLY A 124 -8.80 -0.75 2.01
N VAL A 125 -7.73 -1.06 1.29
CA VAL A 125 -6.80 -0.11 0.68
C VAL A 125 -6.92 -0.24 -0.83
N PHE A 126 -7.15 0.86 -1.53
CA PHE A 126 -7.29 0.89 -2.99
C PHE A 126 -6.10 1.62 -3.59
N PHE A 127 -5.27 0.90 -4.33
CA PHE A 127 -4.10 1.42 -5.03
C PHE A 127 -4.50 1.86 -6.43
N ILE A 128 -4.52 3.16 -6.67
CA ILE A 128 -5.14 3.79 -7.82
C ILE A 128 -4.10 4.17 -8.88
N MET A 129 -4.28 3.67 -10.09
CA MET A 129 -3.65 4.18 -11.31
C MET A 129 -4.44 5.38 -11.82
N THR A 130 -3.83 6.57 -11.83
CA THR A 130 -4.59 7.78 -12.12
C THR A 130 -4.90 8.00 -13.61
N VAL A 131 -4.23 7.29 -14.52
CA VAL A 131 -4.53 7.32 -15.96
C VAL A 131 -5.85 6.63 -16.30
N SER A 132 -6.26 5.65 -15.49
CA SER A 132 -7.47 4.86 -15.76
C SER A 132 -8.75 5.52 -15.26
N LEU A 133 -8.67 6.51 -14.38
CA LEU A 133 -9.83 7.17 -13.78
C LEU A 133 -10.82 7.70 -14.82
N GLY A 134 -12.07 7.21 -14.75
CA GLY A 134 -13.17 7.58 -15.65
C GLY A 134 -13.13 6.92 -17.02
N ARG A 135 -12.18 6.01 -17.29
CA ARG A 135 -12.20 5.18 -18.51
C ARG A 135 -13.19 4.01 -18.36
N PRO A 136 -13.69 3.44 -19.48
CA PRO A 136 -14.52 2.23 -19.42
C PRO A 136 -13.89 1.13 -18.56
N HIS A 137 -14.68 0.50 -17.71
CA HIS A 137 -14.28 -0.56 -16.76
C HIS A 137 -13.39 -0.13 -15.59
N TYR A 138 -13.16 1.17 -15.41
CA TYR A 138 -12.41 1.70 -14.28
C TYR A 138 -13.26 2.66 -13.43
N MET A 139 -12.88 2.81 -12.16
CA MET A 139 -13.57 3.74 -11.25
C MET A 139 -13.45 5.19 -11.71
N THR A 140 -14.47 6.00 -11.42
CA THR A 140 -14.43 7.45 -11.58
C THR A 140 -13.77 8.12 -10.36
N LYS A 141 -13.45 9.42 -10.46
CA LYS A 141 -12.93 10.21 -9.34
C LYS A 141 -13.92 10.26 -8.17
N GLU A 142 -15.21 10.38 -8.48
CA GLU A 142 -16.29 10.43 -7.51
C GLU A 142 -16.40 9.11 -6.74
N GLN A 143 -16.25 7.97 -7.41
CA GLN A 143 -16.22 6.65 -6.80
C GLN A 143 -15.00 6.45 -5.88
N VAL A 144 -13.82 6.92 -6.31
CA VAL A 144 -12.60 6.91 -5.48
C VAL A 144 -12.79 7.80 -4.25
N LYS A 145 -13.37 9.01 -4.43
CA LYS A 145 -13.71 9.89 -3.30
C LYS A 145 -14.69 9.21 -2.34
N GLN A 146 -15.74 8.58 -2.85
CA GLN A 146 -16.73 7.87 -2.03
C GLN A 146 -16.08 6.74 -1.23
N LEU A 147 -15.19 5.93 -1.82
CA LEU A 147 -14.42 4.92 -1.07
C LEU A 147 -13.65 5.55 0.10
N SER A 148 -13.00 6.68 -0.15
CA SER A 148 -12.27 7.42 0.88
C SER A 148 -13.17 7.96 1.99
N ASP A 149 -14.33 8.52 1.64
CA ASP A 149 -15.30 9.08 2.59
C ASP A 149 -15.94 7.97 3.44
N GLU A 150 -16.08 6.77 2.91
CA GLU A 150 -16.57 5.59 3.62
C GLU A 150 -15.52 4.95 4.55
N GLY A 151 -14.33 5.54 4.67
CA GLY A 151 -13.27 5.11 5.59
C GLY A 151 -12.32 4.06 5.03
N ASN A 152 -12.35 3.79 3.71
CA ASN A 152 -11.27 3.07 3.06
C ASN A 152 -10.06 3.98 2.84
N VAL A 153 -8.90 3.40 2.61
CA VAL A 153 -7.68 4.16 2.29
C VAL A 153 -7.45 4.15 0.79
N ILE A 154 -7.24 5.34 0.23
CA ILE A 154 -6.79 5.51 -1.16
C ILE A 154 -5.28 5.68 -1.14
N ALA A 155 -4.60 4.97 -2.03
CA ALA A 155 -3.15 4.91 -2.13
C ALA A 155 -2.72 4.99 -3.60
N SER A 156 -1.45 5.27 -3.86
CA SER A 156 -0.94 5.45 -5.22
C SER A 156 -0.47 4.13 -5.82
N HIS A 157 -0.78 3.94 -7.12
CA HIS A 157 -0.28 2.84 -7.96
C HIS A 157 0.31 3.37 -9.27
N THR A 158 0.99 4.50 -9.22
CA THR A 158 1.56 5.24 -10.35
C THR A 158 0.52 5.93 -11.24
N TRP A 159 1.00 6.54 -12.33
CA TRP A 159 0.13 7.08 -13.35
C TRP A 159 -0.47 5.98 -14.23
N ASP A 160 0.37 5.12 -14.86
CA ASP A 160 -0.01 4.16 -15.90
C ASP A 160 0.54 2.74 -15.69
N HIS A 161 0.81 2.35 -14.43
CA HIS A 161 1.37 1.05 -14.07
C HIS A 161 2.82 0.82 -14.54
N HIS A 162 3.59 1.92 -14.76
CA HIS A 162 4.99 1.80 -15.15
C HIS A 162 5.87 1.27 -14.01
N ARG A 163 6.78 0.34 -14.31
CA ARG A 163 7.67 -0.30 -13.33
C ARG A 163 8.66 0.68 -12.71
N VAL A 164 8.64 0.82 -11.39
CA VAL A 164 9.48 1.76 -10.63
C VAL A 164 10.98 1.51 -10.81
N ASP A 165 11.39 0.25 -11.00
CA ASP A 165 12.81 -0.12 -11.20
C ASP A 165 13.37 0.33 -12.57
N LYS A 166 12.55 0.96 -13.39
CA LYS A 166 12.91 1.52 -14.70
C LYS A 166 12.95 3.04 -14.73
N TYR A 167 12.54 3.72 -13.63
CA TYR A 167 12.43 5.17 -13.59
C TYR A 167 13.78 5.86 -13.74
N LYS A 168 13.75 6.96 -14.45
CA LYS A 168 14.89 7.85 -14.71
C LYS A 168 14.53 9.27 -14.30
N HIS A 169 15.52 10.01 -13.80
CA HIS A 169 15.40 11.45 -13.64
C HIS A 169 15.69 12.16 -14.96
N ASP A 170 14.96 13.24 -15.20
CA ASP A 170 15.17 14.15 -16.34
C ASP A 170 15.06 15.60 -15.85
N ALA A 171 15.89 16.50 -16.41
CA ALA A 171 15.82 17.92 -16.10
C ALA A 171 14.48 18.55 -16.54
N ASN A 172 13.79 17.96 -17.52
CA ASN A 172 12.44 18.32 -17.91
C ASN A 172 11.42 17.54 -17.08
N PRO A 173 10.64 18.18 -16.17
CA PRO A 173 9.67 17.49 -15.32
C PRO A 173 8.57 16.73 -16.05
N LYS A 174 8.37 17.00 -17.34
CA LYS A 174 7.41 16.24 -18.19
C LYS A 174 7.97 14.90 -18.66
N LYS A 175 9.30 14.70 -18.56
CA LYS A 175 10.01 13.48 -18.93
C LYS A 175 10.60 12.75 -17.73
N ASP A 176 10.65 13.39 -16.57
CA ASP A 176 11.09 12.78 -15.32
C ASP A 176 10.06 11.76 -14.85
N ASP A 177 10.44 10.48 -14.81
CA ASP A 177 9.52 9.39 -14.45
C ASP A 177 9.02 9.53 -13.00
N TRP A 178 9.83 10.01 -12.08
CA TRP A 178 9.43 10.20 -10.68
C TRP A 178 8.36 11.28 -10.55
N VAL A 179 8.47 12.36 -11.33
CA VAL A 179 7.45 13.40 -11.37
C VAL A 179 6.17 12.89 -12.02
N VAL A 180 6.29 12.21 -13.16
CA VAL A 180 5.13 11.73 -13.95
C VAL A 180 4.41 10.59 -13.26
N GLN A 181 5.16 9.63 -12.71
CA GLN A 181 4.62 8.38 -12.19
C GLN A 181 4.31 8.40 -10.69
N ILE A 182 4.94 9.29 -9.93
CA ILE A 182 4.78 9.35 -8.47
C ILE A 182 4.18 10.68 -8.02
N GLU A 183 4.84 11.80 -8.32
CA GLU A 183 4.45 13.11 -7.76
C GLU A 183 3.07 13.54 -8.25
N LYS A 184 2.86 13.60 -9.58
CA LYS A 184 1.59 14.03 -10.17
C LYS A 184 0.41 13.14 -9.79
N PRO A 185 0.50 11.78 -9.87
CA PRO A 185 -0.56 10.90 -9.41
C PRO A 185 -0.89 11.08 -7.93
N THR A 186 0.13 11.21 -7.08
CA THR A 186 -0.06 11.42 -5.64
C THR A 186 -0.84 12.71 -5.37
N LYS A 187 -0.42 13.85 -5.96
CA LYS A 187 -1.13 15.12 -5.86
C LYS A 187 -2.57 15.02 -6.37
N LYS A 188 -2.78 14.34 -7.50
CA LYS A 188 -4.12 14.12 -8.05
C LYS A 188 -5.04 13.37 -7.09
N LEU A 189 -4.54 12.35 -6.43
CA LEU A 189 -5.31 11.59 -5.44
C LEU A 189 -5.56 12.40 -4.17
N GLU A 190 -4.61 13.23 -3.74
CA GLU A 190 -4.81 14.17 -2.64
C GLU A 190 -5.91 15.20 -2.95
N GLU A 191 -5.94 15.72 -4.19
CA GLU A 191 -7.02 16.62 -4.66
C GLU A 191 -8.40 15.94 -4.65
N ILE A 192 -8.48 14.69 -5.11
CA ILE A 192 -9.73 13.92 -5.15
C ILE A 192 -10.24 13.62 -3.74
N THR A 193 -9.37 13.21 -2.84
CA THR A 193 -9.76 12.69 -1.52
C THR A 193 -9.77 13.75 -0.42
N GLY A 194 -9.05 14.85 -0.61
CA GLY A 194 -8.77 15.84 0.44
C GLY A 194 -7.83 15.33 1.55
N LYS A 195 -7.18 14.17 1.33
CA LYS A 195 -6.33 13.51 2.33
C LYS A 195 -4.93 13.27 1.77
N LYS A 196 -3.91 13.23 2.66
CA LYS A 196 -2.55 12.86 2.27
C LYS A 196 -2.45 11.41 1.80
N ILE A 197 -1.71 11.20 0.72
CA ILE A 197 -1.44 9.87 0.15
C ILE A 197 -0.07 9.40 0.69
N ASN A 198 -0.11 8.53 1.68
CA ASN A 198 1.07 8.06 2.42
C ASN A 198 1.48 6.63 2.04
N TYR A 199 0.77 5.99 1.11
CA TYR A 199 0.92 4.57 0.80
C TYR A 199 1.01 4.35 -0.70
N PHE A 200 1.80 3.33 -1.08
CA PHE A 200 2.09 3.02 -2.47
C PHE A 200 2.17 1.50 -2.66
N ALA A 201 1.74 0.99 -3.82
CA ALA A 201 2.04 -0.39 -4.23
C ALA A 201 2.89 -0.37 -5.50
N TYR A 202 3.89 -1.24 -5.54
CA TYR A 202 4.74 -1.41 -6.73
C TYR A 202 3.94 -2.06 -7.86
N PRO A 203 3.89 -1.45 -9.07
CA PRO A 203 3.43 -2.15 -10.26
C PRO A 203 4.11 -3.51 -10.42
N PHE A 204 3.33 -4.55 -10.68
CA PHE A 204 3.79 -5.95 -10.75
C PHE A 204 4.41 -6.50 -9.45
N GLY A 205 4.32 -5.76 -8.33
CA GLY A 205 5.01 -6.10 -7.07
C GLY A 205 6.53 -6.03 -7.15
N VAL A 206 7.12 -5.44 -8.21
CA VAL A 206 8.55 -5.49 -8.53
C VAL A 206 9.25 -4.18 -8.17
N TRP A 207 10.41 -4.30 -7.54
CA TRP A 207 11.28 -3.18 -7.18
C TRP A 207 12.76 -3.60 -7.23
N LYS A 208 13.66 -2.62 -7.13
CA LYS A 208 15.09 -2.82 -6.92
C LYS A 208 15.58 -1.89 -5.82
N LYS A 209 16.64 -2.28 -5.11
CA LYS A 209 17.17 -1.54 -3.95
C LYS A 209 17.39 -0.04 -4.19
N PRO A 210 17.92 0.42 -5.35
CA PRO A 210 18.12 1.85 -5.62
C PRO A 210 16.86 2.72 -5.59
N VAL A 211 15.66 2.16 -5.80
CA VAL A 211 14.41 2.95 -5.78
C VAL A 211 13.90 3.24 -4.35
N LEU A 212 14.34 2.49 -3.35
CA LEU A 212 13.84 2.61 -1.98
C LEU A 212 14.16 3.97 -1.34
N PRO A 213 15.41 4.51 -1.43
CA PRO A 213 15.71 5.85 -0.96
C PRO A 213 14.87 6.94 -1.64
N GLU A 214 14.60 6.80 -2.95
CA GLU A 214 13.79 7.77 -3.68
C GLU A 214 12.34 7.77 -3.17
N LEU A 215 11.70 6.61 -3.04
CA LEU A 215 10.34 6.50 -2.48
C LEU A 215 10.23 7.06 -1.07
N LYS A 216 11.29 6.90 -0.26
CA LYS A 216 11.36 7.52 1.07
C LYS A 216 11.33 9.06 1.00
N LYS A 217 11.98 9.68 0.01
CA LYS A 217 11.96 11.13 -0.21
C LYS A 217 10.56 11.65 -0.55
N TYR A 218 9.76 10.84 -1.27
CA TYR A 218 8.35 11.17 -1.56
C TYR A 218 7.40 11.01 -0.35
N GLY A 219 7.92 10.58 0.81
CA GLY A 219 7.18 10.58 2.07
C GLY A 219 6.25 9.39 2.28
N PHE A 220 6.34 8.34 1.46
CA PHE A 220 5.54 7.14 1.70
C PHE A 220 5.92 6.45 3.02
N LYS A 221 4.91 6.16 3.84
CA LYS A 221 5.07 5.46 5.13
C LYS A 221 5.19 3.95 4.96
N LEU A 222 4.35 3.37 4.10
CA LEU A 222 4.40 1.96 3.72
C LEU A 222 4.34 1.83 2.21
N VAL A 223 5.14 0.90 1.68
CA VAL A 223 5.10 0.51 0.27
C VAL A 223 4.96 -1.01 0.18
N PHE A 224 4.06 -1.47 -0.70
CA PHE A 224 3.61 -2.85 -0.78
C PHE A 224 4.14 -3.53 -2.04
N GLN A 225 4.57 -4.78 -1.88
CA GLN A 225 5.14 -5.63 -2.92
C GLN A 225 4.41 -6.98 -3.01
N LEU A 226 4.81 -7.84 -3.96
CA LEU A 226 4.35 -9.23 -4.08
C LEU A 226 5.49 -10.27 -3.90
N ALA A 227 6.71 -9.83 -3.54
CA ALA A 227 7.83 -10.75 -3.28
C ALA A 227 7.77 -11.32 -1.86
N ASP A 228 8.41 -12.48 -1.65
CA ASP A 228 8.38 -13.19 -0.36
C ASP A 228 9.25 -12.55 0.73
N LYS A 229 10.29 -11.80 0.35
CA LYS A 229 11.24 -11.21 1.30
C LYS A 229 11.11 -9.70 1.35
N ARG A 230 11.11 -9.15 2.57
CA ARG A 230 11.26 -7.71 2.81
C ARG A 230 12.73 -7.31 2.74
N ASP A 231 13.02 -6.08 2.35
CA ASP A 231 14.36 -5.49 2.46
C ASP A 231 14.69 -5.19 3.93
N ALA A 232 15.87 -5.60 4.38
CA ALA A 232 16.28 -5.45 5.78
C ALA A 232 16.54 -3.99 6.18
N ASP A 233 16.97 -3.14 5.24
CA ASP A 233 17.26 -1.71 5.51
C ASP A 233 15.99 -0.86 5.37
N TYR A 234 15.04 -1.28 4.51
CA TYR A 234 13.81 -0.59 4.19
C TYR A 234 12.55 -1.47 4.38
N PRO A 235 12.36 -2.08 5.57
CA PRO A 235 11.28 -3.07 5.76
C PRO A 235 9.87 -2.47 5.62
N LEU A 236 9.68 -1.18 5.85
CA LEU A 236 8.42 -0.48 5.66
C LEU A 236 8.13 -0.17 4.20
N LEU A 237 9.16 -0.10 3.36
CA LEU A 237 9.01 0.14 1.92
C LEU A 237 8.95 -1.16 1.10
N THR A 238 8.86 -2.30 1.76
CA THR A 238 8.80 -3.63 1.12
C THR A 238 7.84 -4.56 1.87
N VAL A 239 6.68 -4.05 2.26
CA VAL A 239 5.66 -4.83 2.96
C VAL A 239 5.13 -5.92 2.02
N ARG A 240 5.15 -7.19 2.51
CA ARG A 240 4.69 -8.34 1.73
C ARG A 240 3.19 -8.35 1.56
N ARG A 241 2.75 -8.84 0.42
CA ARG A 241 1.36 -9.22 0.14
C ARG A 241 1.30 -10.62 -0.45
N ILE A 242 0.16 -11.26 -0.34
CA ILE A 242 -0.17 -12.46 -1.12
C ILE A 242 -1.28 -12.14 -2.10
N LEU A 243 -1.14 -12.59 -3.33
CA LEU A 243 -2.19 -12.53 -4.34
C LEU A 243 -3.27 -13.57 -3.99
N ASP A 244 -4.53 -13.14 -3.89
CA ASP A 244 -5.65 -14.07 -3.87
C ASP A 244 -5.95 -14.51 -5.30
N SER A 245 -5.35 -15.62 -5.70
CA SER A 245 -5.47 -16.15 -7.06
C SER A 245 -6.89 -16.62 -7.33
N GLY A 246 -7.41 -16.32 -8.53
CA GLY A 246 -8.73 -16.79 -8.97
C GLY A 246 -8.86 -18.31 -9.01
N TYR A 247 -7.76 -19.05 -8.93
CA TYR A 247 -7.76 -20.53 -8.83
C TYR A 247 -7.90 -21.04 -7.39
N TRP A 248 -7.82 -20.16 -6.39
CA TRP A 248 -7.83 -20.63 -5.02
C TRP A 248 -9.24 -20.98 -4.55
N THR A 249 -9.33 -22.15 -3.94
CA THR A 249 -10.50 -22.51 -3.13
C THR A 249 -10.46 -21.75 -1.81
N THR A 250 -11.60 -21.64 -1.14
CA THR A 250 -11.68 -21.05 0.21
C THR A 250 -10.73 -21.72 1.19
N LYS A 251 -10.50 -23.05 1.07
CA LYS A 251 -9.51 -23.79 1.89
C LYS A 251 -8.09 -23.35 1.59
N THR A 252 -7.72 -23.22 0.32
CA THR A 252 -6.39 -22.72 -0.10
C THR A 252 -6.16 -21.31 0.41
N PHE A 253 -7.12 -20.42 0.21
CA PHE A 253 -7.06 -19.03 0.71
C PHE A 253 -6.88 -19.00 2.23
N SER A 254 -7.70 -19.73 2.99
CA SER A 254 -7.59 -19.83 4.45
C SER A 254 -6.20 -20.28 4.91
N ASN A 255 -5.65 -21.30 4.26
CA ASN A 255 -4.31 -21.81 4.57
C ASN A 255 -3.22 -20.78 4.26
N SER A 256 -3.33 -20.09 3.10
CA SER A 256 -2.37 -19.05 2.71
C SER A 256 -2.38 -17.88 3.71
N VAL A 257 -3.54 -17.42 4.13
CA VAL A 257 -3.65 -16.35 5.15
C VAL A 257 -3.03 -16.77 6.49
N LYS A 258 -3.14 -18.05 6.88
CA LYS A 258 -2.62 -18.54 8.17
C LYS A 258 -1.11 -18.79 8.16
N HIS A 259 -0.53 -19.18 7.03
CA HIS A 259 0.82 -19.76 6.99
C HIS A 259 1.82 -19.01 6.11
N SER A 260 1.42 -17.98 5.36
CA SER A 260 2.34 -17.21 4.50
C SER A 260 3.04 -16.05 5.19
N PHE A 261 2.71 -15.74 6.46
CA PHE A 261 3.20 -14.56 7.19
C PHE A 261 3.80 -14.88 8.56
#